data_29d03235c0e3b5a0a180eca993f4f4fd
#
_entry.id   29d03235c0e3b5a0a180eca993f4f4fd
#
_cell.length_a   1.000
_cell.length_b   1.000
_cell.length_c   1.000
_cell.angle_alpha   90.00
_cell.angle_beta   90.00
_cell.angle_gamma   90.00
#
_symmetry.space_group_name_H-M   'P 1'
#
loop_
_entity.id
_entity.type
_entity.pdbx_description
1 polymer ?
#
loop_
_entity_poly.entity_id
_entity_poly.type
_entity_poly.pdbx_seq_one_letter_code
_entity_poly.pdbx_strand_id
1 'polypeptide(L)'
;MKNKIIIISFFFLILTSCVGTSSQGVFGTGVSIALDPRSIGTQIDDNIMQKNLIARMIAKDKKYLITINVKVLDGRIFITGKVDEPEEKLQITKLSWETKGVRSVKNDLIIKEDFNFRQSAIDLL
;
A
#
# COMPACT_ATOMS: atom_id res chain seq x y z
N MET A 1 24.28 35.89 -28.33
CA MET A 1 24.93 34.66 -27.80
C MET A 1 24.90 34.58 -26.30
N LYS A 2 25.21 35.63 -25.55
CA LYS A 2 25.20 35.62 -24.07
C LYS A 2 23.85 35.18 -23.46
N ASN A 3 22.73 35.68 -24.01
CA ASN A 3 21.39 35.34 -23.48
C ASN A 3 21.01 33.87 -23.72
N LYS A 4 21.46 33.23 -24.79
CA LYS A 4 21.23 31.82 -25.06
C LYS A 4 21.99 30.93 -24.11
N ILE A 5 23.21 31.31 -23.73
CA ILE A 5 24.04 30.59 -22.77
C ILE A 5 23.42 30.65 -21.36
N ILE A 6 22.86 31.81 -20.98
CA ILE A 6 22.18 32.00 -19.70
C ILE A 6 20.94 31.13 -19.63
N ILE A 7 20.15 31.05 -20.70
CA ILE A 7 18.93 30.21 -20.76
C ILE A 7 19.30 28.73 -20.67
N ILE A 8 20.34 28.29 -21.38
CA ILE A 8 20.81 26.90 -21.35
C ILE A 8 21.35 26.54 -19.94
N SER A 9 22.11 27.46 -19.32
CA SER A 9 22.61 27.26 -17.94
C SER A 9 21.49 27.20 -16.92
N PHE A 10 20.44 28.03 -17.08
CA PHE A 10 19.26 28.01 -16.22
C PHE A 10 18.44 26.71 -16.38
N PHE A 11 18.33 26.22 -17.63
CA PHE A 11 17.65 24.94 -17.91
C PHE A 11 18.41 23.74 -17.32
N PHE A 12 19.74 23.80 -17.32
CA PHE A 12 20.58 22.75 -16.71
C PHE A 12 20.47 22.72 -15.17
N LEU A 13 20.27 23.88 -14.54
CA LEU A 13 20.06 24.00 -13.09
C LEU A 13 18.71 23.41 -12.64
N ILE A 14 17.68 23.45 -13.50
CA ILE A 14 16.36 22.87 -13.20
C ILE A 14 16.41 21.34 -13.26
N LEU A 15 17.25 20.77 -14.11
CA LEU A 15 17.38 19.31 -14.26
C LEU A 15 18.06 18.64 -13.05
N THR A 16 18.85 19.35 -12.28
CA THR A 16 19.48 18.82 -11.05
C THR A 16 18.58 18.86 -9.84
N SER A 17 17.44 19.55 -9.91
CA SER A 17 16.45 19.68 -8.85
C SER A 17 15.58 18.43 -8.66
N CYS A 18 15.67 17.45 -9.56
CA CYS A 18 14.89 16.20 -9.50
C CYS A 18 15.59 15.05 -8.76
N VAL A 19 16.76 15.29 -8.16
CA VAL A 19 17.31 14.32 -7.19
C VAL A 19 16.58 14.54 -5.88
N GLY A 20 15.44 13.85 -5.80
CA GLY A 20 14.50 14.00 -4.71
C GLY A 20 15.12 13.89 -3.34
N THR A 21 15.02 14.96 -2.60
CA THR A 21 15.07 14.97 -1.15
C THR A 21 13.78 14.43 -0.53
N SER A 22 13.22 13.36 -1.11
CA SER A 22 12.29 12.59 -0.31
C SER A 22 13.13 11.85 0.73
N SER A 23 12.84 12.06 1.98
CA SER A 23 13.43 11.33 3.11
C SER A 23 13.25 9.79 3.00
N GLN A 24 12.58 9.33 1.96
CA GLN A 24 12.45 7.96 1.52
C GLN A 24 13.24 7.69 0.22
N GLY A 25 14.25 8.49 -0.08
CA GLY A 25 15.16 8.27 -1.20
C GLY A 25 15.92 6.94 -1.07
N VAL A 26 16.74 6.66 -2.06
CA VAL A 26 17.53 5.42 -2.22
C VAL A 26 18.19 4.95 -0.91
N PHE A 27 18.60 5.86 -0.04
CA PHE A 27 19.19 5.54 1.26
C PHE A 27 18.16 5.06 2.30
N GLY A 28 16.96 5.66 2.35
CA GLY A 28 15.90 5.26 3.28
C GLY A 28 15.40 3.86 3.02
N THR A 29 15.20 3.50 1.76
CA THR A 29 14.78 2.13 1.36
C THR A 29 15.87 1.11 1.65
N GLY A 30 17.14 1.43 1.36
CA GLY A 30 18.28 0.55 1.62
C GLY A 30 18.48 0.28 3.12
N VAL A 31 18.35 1.31 3.96
CA VAL A 31 18.45 1.18 5.43
C VAL A 31 17.28 0.36 5.99
N SER A 32 16.06 0.58 5.51
CA SER A 32 14.90 -0.19 5.94
C SER A 32 15.04 -1.67 5.63
N ILE A 33 15.55 -2.02 4.43
CA ILE A 33 15.82 -3.41 4.05
C ILE A 33 16.92 -4.02 4.93
N ALA A 34 17.96 -3.28 5.23
CA ALA A 34 19.09 -3.76 6.04
C ALA A 34 18.72 -4.01 7.51
N LEU A 35 17.76 -3.27 8.05
CA LEU A 35 17.28 -3.40 9.42
C LEU A 35 16.12 -4.40 9.60
N ASP A 36 15.49 -4.81 8.51
CA ASP A 36 14.41 -5.80 8.54
C ASP A 36 15.03 -7.21 8.72
N PRO A 37 14.61 -7.98 9.74
CA PRO A 37 15.15 -9.31 10.02
C PRO A 37 14.80 -10.35 8.93
N ARG A 38 13.87 -10.04 8.02
CA ARG A 38 13.53 -10.93 6.92
C ARG A 38 14.62 -10.91 5.85
N SER A 39 14.79 -12.03 5.14
CA SER A 39 15.70 -12.08 3.98
C SER A 39 15.25 -11.11 2.88
N ILE A 40 16.19 -10.60 2.09
CA ILE A 40 15.88 -9.74 0.93
C ILE A 40 14.93 -10.45 -0.04
N GLY A 41 15.12 -11.74 -0.28
CA GLY A 41 14.23 -12.53 -1.12
C GLY A 41 12.80 -12.55 -0.59
N THR A 42 12.61 -12.79 0.69
CA THR A 42 11.29 -12.77 1.33
C THR A 42 10.62 -11.40 1.22
N GLN A 43 11.37 -10.32 1.40
CA GLN A 43 10.84 -8.96 1.26
C GLN A 43 10.39 -8.67 -0.18
N ILE A 44 11.13 -9.13 -1.18
CA ILE A 44 10.75 -9.00 -2.60
C ILE A 44 9.49 -9.80 -2.89
N ASP A 45 9.41 -11.05 -2.44
CA ASP A 45 8.25 -11.91 -2.63
C ASP A 45 6.99 -11.32 -1.97
N ASP A 46 7.12 -10.82 -0.74
CA ASP A 46 6.05 -10.14 -0.01
C ASP A 46 5.54 -8.90 -0.76
N ASN A 47 6.45 -8.10 -1.31
CA ASN A 47 6.09 -6.93 -2.11
C ASN A 47 5.35 -7.30 -3.40
N ILE A 48 5.81 -8.32 -4.11
CA ILE A 48 5.15 -8.82 -5.32
C ILE A 48 3.75 -9.32 -4.97
N MET A 49 3.62 -10.11 -3.92
CA MET A 49 2.35 -10.64 -3.44
C MET A 49 1.38 -9.51 -3.08
N GLN A 50 1.84 -8.51 -2.34
CA GLN A 50 1.04 -7.34 -1.95
C GLN A 50 0.53 -6.57 -3.16
N LYS A 51 1.40 -6.26 -4.12
CA LYS A 51 1.03 -5.53 -5.34
C LYS A 51 0.05 -6.32 -6.20
N ASN A 52 0.24 -7.62 -6.35
CA ASN A 52 -0.66 -8.48 -7.10
C ASN A 52 -2.06 -8.55 -6.47
N LEU A 53 -2.13 -8.67 -5.15
CA LEU A 53 -3.40 -8.67 -4.44
C LEU A 53 -4.12 -7.33 -4.59
N ILE A 54 -3.42 -6.22 -4.37
CA ILE A 54 -3.97 -4.87 -4.54
C ILE A 54 -4.49 -4.67 -5.97
N ALA A 55 -3.73 -5.07 -6.98
CA ALA A 55 -4.15 -4.95 -8.38
C ALA A 55 -5.44 -5.74 -8.66
N ARG A 56 -5.58 -6.96 -8.12
CA ARG A 56 -6.78 -7.79 -8.24
C ARG A 56 -7.98 -7.19 -7.51
N MET A 57 -7.75 -6.56 -6.35
CA MET A 57 -8.80 -5.85 -5.60
C MET A 57 -9.30 -4.63 -6.36
N ILE A 58 -8.39 -3.81 -6.91
CA ILE A 58 -8.73 -2.63 -7.72
C ILE A 58 -9.47 -3.04 -9.01
N ALA A 59 -9.13 -4.17 -9.59
CA ALA A 59 -9.85 -4.72 -10.77
C ALA A 59 -11.30 -5.09 -10.44
N LYS A 60 -11.62 -5.41 -9.19
CA LYS A 60 -13.00 -5.64 -8.71
C LYS A 60 -13.73 -4.33 -8.47
N ASP A 61 -13.13 -3.44 -7.72
CA ASP A 61 -13.67 -2.10 -7.45
C ASP A 61 -12.53 -1.12 -7.14
N LYS A 62 -12.47 -0.03 -7.87
CA LYS A 62 -11.45 1.02 -7.71
C LYS A 62 -11.46 1.68 -6.32
N LYS A 63 -12.60 1.67 -5.63
CA LYS A 63 -12.71 2.23 -4.28
C LYS A 63 -11.78 1.56 -3.28
N TYR A 64 -11.44 0.29 -3.49
CA TYR A 64 -10.58 -0.47 -2.59
C TYR A 64 -9.15 0.09 -2.50
N LEU A 65 -8.69 0.80 -3.52
CA LEU A 65 -7.40 1.51 -3.48
C LEU A 65 -7.30 2.51 -2.31
N ILE A 66 -8.44 3.12 -1.96
CA ILE A 66 -8.50 4.17 -0.93
C ILE A 66 -9.03 3.62 0.40
N THR A 67 -9.97 2.68 0.35
CA THR A 67 -10.70 2.21 1.53
C THR A 67 -10.03 1.04 2.23
N ILE A 68 -9.15 0.31 1.53
CA ILE A 68 -8.50 -0.90 2.04
C ILE A 68 -6.99 -0.76 2.01
N ASN A 69 -6.36 -1.17 3.09
CA ASN A 69 -4.92 -1.28 3.19
C ASN A 69 -4.51 -2.75 3.31
N VAL A 70 -3.54 -3.15 2.50
CA VAL A 70 -2.99 -4.51 2.47
C VAL A 70 -1.52 -4.45 2.83
N LYS A 71 -1.09 -5.30 3.74
CA LYS A 71 0.32 -5.50 4.09
C LYS A 71 0.63 -6.99 4.06
N VAL A 72 1.78 -7.34 3.49
CA VAL A 72 2.27 -8.72 3.46
C VAL A 72 3.60 -8.81 4.19
N LEU A 73 3.70 -9.78 5.08
CA LEU A 73 4.90 -10.05 5.89
C LEU A 73 5.13 -11.56 5.96
N ASP A 74 6.18 -12.05 5.35
CA ASP A 74 6.52 -13.48 5.33
C ASP A 74 5.35 -14.35 4.83
N GLY A 75 4.71 -13.94 3.73
CA GLY A 75 3.55 -14.62 3.15
C GLY A 75 2.24 -14.48 3.95
N ARG A 76 2.26 -13.75 5.05
CA ARG A 76 1.07 -13.46 5.85
C ARG A 76 0.43 -12.15 5.40
N ILE A 77 -0.81 -12.21 4.99
CA ILE A 77 -1.57 -11.06 4.49
C ILE A 77 -2.38 -10.46 5.63
N PHE A 78 -2.19 -9.18 5.86
CA PHE A 78 -2.95 -8.36 6.80
C PHE A 78 -3.78 -7.34 6.01
N ILE A 79 -5.08 -7.34 6.25
CA ILE A 79 -6.03 -6.47 5.54
C ILE A 79 -6.75 -5.63 6.57
N THR A 80 -6.71 -4.32 6.40
CA THR A 80 -7.41 -3.36 7.26
C THR A 80 -8.16 -2.35 6.41
N GLY A 81 -9.12 -1.67 6.98
CA GLY A 81 -9.90 -0.66 6.28
C GLY A 81 -11.39 -0.82 6.50
N LYS A 82 -12.18 -0.24 5.59
CA LYS A 82 -13.63 -0.23 5.67
C LYS A 82 -14.25 -0.69 4.36
N VAL A 83 -15.30 -1.49 4.47
CA VAL A 83 -16.14 -1.94 3.35
C VAL A 83 -17.60 -1.60 3.64
N ASP A 84 -18.42 -1.54 2.60
CA ASP A 84 -19.82 -1.20 2.73
C ASP A 84 -20.65 -2.42 3.17
N GLU A 85 -20.33 -3.60 2.66
CA GLU A 85 -21.12 -4.81 2.82
C GLU A 85 -20.30 -6.01 3.33
N PRO A 86 -20.91 -6.95 4.08
CA PRO A 86 -20.26 -8.18 4.53
C PRO A 86 -19.72 -9.04 3.38
N GLU A 87 -20.42 -9.05 2.25
CA GLU A 87 -20.04 -9.77 1.03
C GLU A 87 -18.70 -9.31 0.48
N GLU A 88 -18.43 -8.01 0.53
CA GLU A 88 -17.14 -7.45 0.12
C GLU A 88 -16.00 -7.97 0.98
N LYS A 89 -16.20 -8.03 2.29
CA LYS A 89 -15.22 -8.62 3.23
C LYS A 89 -14.93 -10.07 2.90
N LEU A 90 -15.95 -10.85 2.58
CA LEU A 90 -15.81 -12.26 2.19
C LEU A 90 -15.07 -12.41 0.85
N GLN A 91 -15.42 -11.60 -0.16
CA GLN A 91 -14.75 -11.61 -1.46
C GLN A 91 -13.25 -11.27 -1.35
N ILE A 92 -12.91 -10.27 -0.54
CA ILE A 92 -11.53 -9.87 -0.32
C ILE A 92 -10.75 -10.97 0.41
N THR A 93 -11.36 -11.64 1.38
CA THR A 93 -10.77 -12.82 2.04
C THR A 93 -10.47 -13.92 1.03
N LYS A 94 -11.43 -14.23 0.16
CA LYS A 94 -11.27 -15.24 -0.90
C LYS A 94 -10.13 -14.88 -1.86
N LEU A 95 -10.10 -13.65 -2.38
CA LEU A 95 -9.02 -13.16 -3.24
C LEU A 95 -7.64 -13.28 -2.58
N SER A 96 -7.59 -13.05 -1.28
CA SER A 96 -6.35 -13.14 -0.52
C SER A 96 -5.85 -14.57 -0.42
N TRP A 97 -6.73 -15.53 -0.17
CA TRP A 97 -6.37 -16.95 -0.15
C TRP A 97 -5.99 -17.50 -1.52
N GLU A 98 -6.53 -16.94 -2.60
CA GLU A 98 -6.16 -17.29 -3.98
C GLU A 98 -4.81 -16.70 -4.42
N THR A 99 -4.18 -15.88 -3.59
CA THR A 99 -2.89 -15.26 -3.91
C THR A 99 -1.77 -16.28 -3.76
N LYS A 100 -0.95 -16.42 -4.80
CA LYS A 100 0.15 -17.39 -4.80
C LYS A 100 1.15 -17.09 -3.68
N GLY A 101 1.49 -18.11 -2.90
CA GLY A 101 2.48 -18.02 -1.82
C GLY A 101 1.90 -17.58 -0.49
N VAL A 102 0.58 -17.39 -0.38
CA VAL A 102 -0.09 -17.02 0.88
C VAL A 102 0.07 -18.11 1.93
N ARG A 103 0.45 -17.71 3.14
CA ARG A 103 0.59 -18.60 4.32
C ARG A 103 -0.55 -18.41 5.30
N SER A 104 -1.00 -17.19 5.47
CA SER A 104 -2.17 -16.86 6.31
C SER A 104 -2.80 -15.54 5.88
N VAL A 105 -4.07 -15.38 6.20
CA VAL A 105 -4.84 -14.16 5.94
C VAL A 105 -5.48 -13.70 7.25
N LYS A 106 -5.18 -12.47 7.64
CA LYS A 106 -5.86 -11.78 8.73
C LYS A 106 -6.67 -10.63 8.14
N ASN A 107 -7.99 -10.76 8.16
CA ASN A 107 -8.91 -9.77 7.62
C ASN A 107 -9.61 -9.01 8.74
N ASP A 108 -9.10 -7.83 9.04
CA ASP A 108 -9.62 -6.90 10.04
C ASP A 108 -10.46 -5.77 9.40
N LEU A 109 -11.10 -6.03 8.25
CA LEU A 109 -12.00 -5.08 7.61
C LEU A 109 -13.23 -4.83 8.48
N ILE A 110 -13.59 -3.57 8.61
CA ILE A 110 -14.77 -3.09 9.35
C ILE A 110 -15.88 -2.81 8.34
N ILE A 111 -17.09 -3.30 8.63
CA ILE A 111 -18.29 -2.99 7.85
C ILE A 111 -18.84 -1.65 8.34
N LYS A 112 -19.12 -0.72 7.44
CA LYS A 112 -19.51 0.65 7.79
C LYS A 112 -20.79 0.72 8.62
N GLU A 113 -21.76 -0.14 8.37
CA GLU A 113 -23.01 -0.19 9.14
C GLU A 113 -22.76 -0.57 10.61
N ASP A 114 -21.94 -1.58 10.87
CA ASP A 114 -21.57 -2.00 12.22
C ASP A 114 -20.81 -0.89 12.96
N PHE A 115 -19.98 -0.13 12.25
CA PHE A 115 -19.27 1.00 12.82
C PHE A 115 -20.21 2.13 13.23
N ASN A 116 -21.18 2.47 12.38
CA ASN A 116 -22.18 3.51 12.67
C ASN A 116 -23.05 3.13 13.86
N PHE A 117 -23.46 1.86 13.97
CA PHE A 117 -24.23 1.36 15.10
C PHE A 117 -23.45 1.47 16.43
N ARG A 118 -22.17 1.06 16.43
CA ARG A 118 -21.31 1.19 17.61
C ARG A 118 -21.11 2.63 18.03
N GLN A 119 -20.86 3.53 17.07
CA GLN A 119 -20.67 4.94 17.36
C GLN A 119 -21.95 5.54 17.94
N SER A 120 -23.11 5.25 17.37
CA SER A 120 -24.41 5.68 17.89
C SER A 120 -24.69 5.17 19.30
N ALA A 121 -24.30 3.94 19.60
CA ALA A 121 -24.43 3.38 20.94
C ALA A 121 -23.51 4.06 21.97
N ILE A 122 -22.31 4.46 21.57
CA ILE A 122 -21.37 5.22 22.43
C ILE A 122 -21.89 6.63 22.69
N ASP A 123 -22.43 7.29 21.67
CA ASP A 123 -22.96 8.66 21.76
C ASP A 123 -24.24 8.76 22.63
N LEU A 124 -24.90 7.63 22.87
CA LEU A 124 -26.07 7.53 23.74
C LEU A 124 -25.73 7.27 25.22
N LEU A 125 -24.49 6.94 25.52
CA LEU A 125 -24.00 6.69 26.88
C LEU A 125 -23.36 7.93 27.50
#